data_854bc134aba7abc3b83622a524babdca
#
_entry.id   854bc134aba7abc3b83622a524babdca
#
_cell.length_a   1.000
_cell.length_b   1.000
_cell.length_c   1.000
_cell.angle_alpha   90.00
_cell.angle_beta   90.00
_cell.angle_gamma   90.00
#
_symmetry.space_group_name_H-M   'P 1'
#
loop_
_entity.id
_entity.type
_entity.pdbx_description
1 polymer ?
#
loop_
_entity_poly.entity_id
_entity_poly.type
_entity_poly.pdbx_seq_one_letter_code
_entity_poly.pdbx_strand_id
1 'polypeptide(L)' 'MAEKKNVHTVPTNDGWANRREGGKRASSTHDTKAEAQAAGRAAAKKDGVEHLTYVA' A
#
# COMPACT_ATOMS: atom_id res chain seq x y z
N MET A 1 2.94 -13.82 -17.30
CA MET A 1 2.21 -12.72 -16.66
C MET A 1 2.70 -12.51 -15.24
N ALA A 2 2.92 -11.27 -14.86
CA ALA A 2 3.37 -10.99 -13.51
C ALA A 2 2.22 -11.22 -12.52
N GLU A 3 2.53 -11.85 -11.40
CA GLU A 3 1.55 -12.03 -10.34
C GLU A 3 1.36 -10.72 -9.60
N LYS A 4 0.15 -10.50 -9.13
CA LYS A 4 -0.14 -9.36 -8.28
C LYS A 4 0.46 -9.63 -6.90
N LYS A 5 1.15 -8.64 -6.36
CA LYS A 5 1.79 -8.76 -5.06
C LYS A 5 0.95 -8.10 -3.99
N ASN A 6 1.19 -8.49 -2.74
CA ASN A 6 0.49 -7.91 -1.61
C ASN A 6 0.77 -6.42 -1.52
N VAL A 7 -0.17 -5.68 -0.94
CA VAL A 7 -0.06 -4.23 -0.76
C VAL A 7 0.36 -3.93 0.66
N HIS A 8 1.39 -3.11 0.81
CA HIS A 8 1.90 -2.69 2.11
C HIS A 8 1.68 -1.19 2.29
N THR A 9 1.02 -0.81 3.36
CA THR A 9 0.83 0.59 3.71
C THR A 9 1.87 0.94 4.77
N VAL A 10 2.79 1.82 4.43
CA VAL A 10 3.94 2.14 5.27
C VAL A 10 4.06 3.64 5.53
N PRO A 11 4.57 4.03 6.70
CA PRO A 11 4.82 5.45 6.98
C PRO A 11 6.02 5.95 6.19
N THR A 12 5.96 7.23 5.81
CA THR A 12 7.06 7.90 5.12
C THR A 12 7.35 9.22 5.82
N ASN A 13 8.39 9.91 5.37
CA ASN A 13 8.73 11.22 5.95
C ASN A 13 7.63 12.25 5.74
N ASP A 14 6.89 12.13 4.66
CA ASP A 14 5.87 13.11 4.29
C ASP A 14 4.44 12.62 4.51
N GLY A 15 4.28 11.44 5.09
CA GLY A 15 2.95 10.88 5.29
C GLY A 15 2.95 9.37 5.20
N TRP A 16 2.17 8.82 4.30
CA TRP A 16 2.01 7.37 4.15
C TRP A 16 2.05 6.97 2.69
N ALA A 17 2.49 5.76 2.43
CA ALA A 17 2.58 5.26 1.07
C ALA A 17 2.10 3.82 0.99
N ASN A 18 1.57 3.45 -0.16
CA ASN A 18 1.23 2.06 -0.47
C ASN A 18 2.27 1.53 -1.44
N ARG A 19 2.80 0.36 -1.13
CA ARG A 19 3.82 -0.28 -1.96
C ARG A 19 3.44 -1.73 -2.20
N ARG A 20 3.83 -2.24 -3.37
CA ARG A 20 3.70 -3.66 -3.64
C ARG A 20 4.88 -4.39 -3.04
N GLU A 21 4.65 -5.60 -2.57
CA GLU A 21 5.71 -6.44 -2.01
C GLU A 21 6.81 -6.61 -3.04
N GLY A 22 8.04 -6.37 -2.62
CA GLY A 22 9.20 -6.45 -3.51
C GLY A 22 9.35 -5.26 -4.45
N GLY A 23 8.39 -4.33 -4.46
CA GLY A 23 8.47 -3.15 -5.30
C GLY A 23 9.36 -2.09 -4.69
N LYS A 24 10.05 -1.35 -5.54
CA LYS A 24 10.95 -0.29 -5.10
C LYS A 24 10.27 1.05 -4.99
N ARG A 25 9.15 1.22 -5.71
CA ARG A 25 8.43 2.49 -5.71
C ARG A 25 7.07 2.34 -5.06
N ALA A 26 6.60 3.42 -4.47
CA ALA A 26 5.26 3.46 -3.93
C ALA A 26 4.25 3.47 -5.07
N SER A 27 3.18 2.70 -4.90
CA SER A 27 2.07 2.72 -5.85
C SER A 27 1.29 4.02 -5.73
N SER A 28 1.19 4.55 -4.51
CA SER A 28 0.53 5.81 -4.24
C SER A 28 1.04 6.38 -2.94
N THR A 29 0.88 7.69 -2.77
CA THR A 29 1.26 8.37 -1.52
C THR A 29 0.08 9.17 -1.01
N HIS A 30 0.01 9.33 0.31
CA HIS A 30 -1.12 9.96 0.95
C HIS A 30 -0.67 10.74 2.18
N ASP A 31 -1.42 11.76 2.56
CA ASP A 31 -1.07 12.59 3.71
C ASP A 31 -1.36 11.93 5.04
N THR A 32 -2.35 11.04 5.08
CA THR A 32 -2.76 10.41 6.32
C THR A 32 -2.79 8.89 6.19
N LYS A 33 -2.69 8.24 7.35
CA LYS A 33 -2.77 6.78 7.42
C LYS A 33 -4.13 6.28 6.92
N ALA A 34 -5.20 6.97 7.31
CA ALA A 34 -6.55 6.56 6.93
C ALA A 34 -6.72 6.56 5.41
N GLU A 35 -6.23 7.60 4.75
CA GLU A 35 -6.31 7.68 3.29
C GLU A 35 -5.50 6.57 2.63
N ALA A 36 -4.28 6.36 3.13
CA ALA A 36 -3.42 5.32 2.58
C ALA A 36 -4.02 3.93 2.79
N GLN A 37 -4.58 3.67 3.97
CA GLN A 37 -5.22 2.40 4.25
C GLN A 37 -6.41 2.14 3.34
N ALA A 38 -7.24 3.15 3.13
CA ALA A 38 -8.41 3.01 2.26
C ALA A 38 -7.97 2.68 0.83
N ALA A 39 -6.98 3.40 0.32
CA ALA A 39 -6.47 3.16 -1.03
C ALA A 39 -5.80 1.80 -1.14
N GLY A 40 -5.02 1.42 -0.13
CA GLY A 40 -4.32 0.13 -0.13
C GLY A 40 -5.29 -1.04 -0.05
N ARG A 41 -6.31 -0.89 0.79
CA ARG A 41 -7.33 -1.93 0.93
C ARG A 41 -8.08 -2.12 -0.40
N ALA A 42 -8.45 -1.02 -1.04
CA ALA A 42 -9.16 -1.10 -2.31
C ALA A 42 -8.30 -1.77 -3.38
N ALA A 43 -7.02 -1.42 -3.45
CA ALA A 43 -6.11 -2.02 -4.41
C ALA A 43 -5.93 -3.51 -4.15
N ALA A 44 -5.76 -3.90 -2.89
CA ALA A 44 -5.58 -5.30 -2.52
C ALA A 44 -6.83 -6.11 -2.84
N LYS A 45 -7.99 -5.56 -2.54
CA LYS A 45 -9.26 -6.23 -2.82
C LYS A 45 -9.46 -6.42 -4.31
N LYS A 46 -9.15 -5.38 -5.08
CA LYS A 46 -9.29 -5.44 -6.53
C LYS A 46 -8.40 -6.52 -7.12
N ASP A 47 -7.19 -6.66 -6.61
CA ASP A 47 -6.22 -7.61 -7.14
C ASP A 47 -6.27 -8.98 -6.46
N GLY A 48 -7.11 -9.12 -5.43
CA GLY A 48 -7.25 -10.40 -4.73
C GLY A 48 -6.03 -10.77 -3.91
N VAL A 49 -5.33 -9.79 -3.36
CA VAL A 49 -4.14 -10.02 -2.54
C VAL A 49 -4.35 -9.48 -1.13
N GLU A 50 -3.37 -9.70 -0.27
CA GLU A 50 -3.45 -9.23 1.10
C GLU A 50 -3.04 -7.77 1.23
N HIS A 51 -3.57 -7.13 2.25
CA HIS A 51 -3.25 -5.75 2.59
C HIS A 51 -2.65 -5.72 3.99
N LEU A 52 -1.43 -5.20 4.08
CA LEU A 52 -0.73 -5.08 5.35
C LEU A 52 -0.49 -3.62 5.66
N THR A 53 -0.77 -3.23 6.90
CA THR A 53 -0.56 -1.87 7.36
C THR A 53 0.51 -1.89 8.45
N TYR A 54 1.53 -1.08 8.30
CA TYR A 54 2.59 -0.96 9.28
C TYR A 54 2.31 0.19 10.23
N VAL A 55 2.71 0.02 11.48
CA VAL A 55 2.59 1.10 12.45
C VAL A 55 3.92 1.83 12.53
N ALA A 56 3.83 3.13 12.79
CA ALA A 56 5.03 3.96 12.92
C ALA A 56 5.74 3.69 14.24
#